data_4abae96f6ed1d1be4bfcea9617084ea0
#
_entry.id   4abae96f6ed1d1be4bfcea9617084ea0
#
_cell.length_a   1.000
_cell.length_b   1.000
_cell.length_c   1.000
_cell.angle_alpha   90.00
_cell.angle_beta   90.00
_cell.angle_gamma   90.00
#
_symmetry.space_group_name_H-M   'P 1'
#
loop_
_entity.id
_entity.type
_entity.pdbx_description
1 polymer ?
#
loop_
_entity_poly.entity_id
_entity_poly.type
_entity_poly.pdbx_seq_one_letter_code
_entity_poly.pdbx_strand_id
1 'polypeptide(L)'
;MNITVCGTGYVGLVAAVVFASKGHRAIGLDIDECKISLLRGGASPLFEPGLEELMAKSSCNLEFTADYRKAYESADVIFVAVPTPEKADGSAELSYVMQACDQIAESRERGCIVVVKSTVPPGTNDRIQAYFDDIA
;
A
#
# COMPACT_ATOMS: atom_id res chain seq x y z
N MET A 1 -2.89 2.64 15.64
CA MET A 1 -2.33 3.46 14.55
C MET A 1 -3.04 3.08 13.25
N ASN A 2 -3.28 4.06 12.39
CA ASN A 2 -3.89 3.82 11.09
C ASN A 2 -2.81 3.62 10.05
N ILE A 3 -2.79 2.45 9.43
CA ILE A 3 -1.77 2.08 8.45
C ILE A 3 -2.45 1.76 7.12
N THR A 4 -2.00 2.39 6.05
CA THR A 4 -2.44 2.06 4.70
C THR A 4 -1.30 1.39 3.96
N VAL A 5 -1.60 0.30 3.26
CA VAL A 5 -0.66 -0.40 2.40
C VAL A 5 -1.14 -0.26 0.96
N CYS A 6 -0.36 0.43 0.15
CA CYS A 6 -0.65 0.63 -1.25
C CYS A 6 -0.02 -0.50 -2.07
N GLY A 7 -0.86 -1.29 -2.69
CA GLY A 7 -0.46 -2.49 -3.41
C GLY A 7 -0.74 -3.75 -2.59
N THR A 8 -1.56 -4.65 -3.14
CA THR A 8 -1.94 -5.89 -2.47
C THR A 8 -1.37 -7.12 -3.18
N GLY A 9 -0.15 -7.00 -3.69
CA GLY A 9 0.67 -8.14 -4.09
C GLY A 9 1.14 -8.89 -2.83
N TYR A 10 2.07 -9.81 -2.98
CA TYR A 10 2.49 -10.66 -1.86
C TYR A 10 2.95 -9.84 -0.64
N VAL A 11 3.90 -8.92 -0.86
CA VAL A 11 4.47 -8.13 0.24
C VAL A 11 3.43 -7.24 0.90
N GLY A 12 2.66 -6.52 0.09
CA GLY A 12 1.67 -5.57 0.60
C GLY A 12 0.51 -6.25 1.31
N LEU A 13 -0.01 -7.33 0.74
CA LEU A 13 -1.13 -8.06 1.35
C LEU A 13 -0.72 -8.67 2.69
N VAL A 14 0.42 -9.35 2.74
CA VAL A 14 0.91 -9.95 3.98
C VAL A 14 1.15 -8.88 5.04
N ALA A 15 1.74 -7.75 4.66
CA ALA A 15 1.97 -6.63 5.58
C ALA A 15 0.67 -6.09 6.17
N ALA A 16 -0.34 -5.84 5.33
CA ALA A 16 -1.63 -5.33 5.79
C ALA A 16 -2.30 -6.29 6.79
N VAL A 17 -2.29 -7.58 6.49
CA VAL A 17 -2.88 -8.59 7.35
C VAL A 17 -2.14 -8.69 8.68
N VAL A 18 -0.82 -8.67 8.66
CA VAL A 18 0.00 -8.73 9.88
C VAL A 18 -0.23 -7.51 10.75
N PHE A 19 -0.26 -6.30 10.17
CA PHE A 19 -0.53 -5.09 10.95
C PHE A 19 -1.91 -5.14 11.63
N ALA A 20 -2.93 -5.59 10.90
CA ALA A 20 -4.26 -5.77 11.47
C ALA A 20 -4.27 -6.79 12.60
N SER A 21 -3.51 -7.87 12.46
CA SER A 21 -3.41 -8.92 13.49
C SER A 21 -2.72 -8.42 14.77
N LYS A 22 -1.93 -7.35 14.66
CA LYS A 22 -1.26 -6.73 15.81
C LYS A 22 -2.09 -5.61 16.45
N GLY A 23 -3.32 -5.41 16.02
CA GLY A 23 -4.22 -4.44 16.62
C GLY A 23 -4.23 -3.07 15.93
N HIS A 24 -3.46 -2.87 14.86
CA HIS A 24 -3.52 -1.65 14.08
C HIS A 24 -4.70 -1.68 13.11
N ARG A 25 -5.26 -0.52 12.80
CA ARG A 25 -6.23 -0.42 11.73
C ARG A 25 -5.49 -0.39 10.40
N ALA A 26 -5.67 -1.41 9.58
CA ALA A 26 -4.96 -1.56 8.32
C ALA A 26 -5.93 -1.50 7.14
N ILE A 27 -5.54 -0.75 6.11
CA ILE A 27 -6.27 -0.65 4.85
C ILE A 27 -5.34 -1.11 3.73
N GLY A 28 -5.77 -2.13 2.99
CA GLY A 28 -5.09 -2.54 1.76
C GLY A 28 -5.72 -1.82 0.58
N LEU A 29 -4.92 -1.09 -0.18
CA LEU A 29 -5.33 -0.32 -1.34
C LEU A 29 -4.77 -0.95 -2.61
N ASP A 30 -5.62 -1.15 -3.61
CA ASP A 30 -5.19 -1.64 -4.92
C ASP A 30 -6.10 -1.05 -6.00
N ILE A 31 -5.54 -0.82 -7.18
CA ILE A 31 -6.31 -0.33 -8.33
C ILE A 31 -7.16 -1.44 -8.97
N ASP A 32 -6.85 -2.70 -8.70
CA ASP A 32 -7.56 -3.85 -9.24
C ASP A 32 -8.82 -4.13 -8.42
N GLU A 33 -9.96 -3.67 -8.92
CA GLU A 33 -11.23 -3.83 -8.23
C GLU A 33 -11.67 -5.29 -8.09
N CYS A 34 -11.29 -6.14 -9.04
CA CYS A 34 -11.57 -7.58 -8.94
C CYS A 34 -10.82 -8.21 -7.77
N LYS A 35 -9.55 -7.84 -7.62
CA LYS A 35 -8.75 -8.29 -6.48
C LYS A 35 -9.32 -7.79 -5.16
N ILE A 36 -9.71 -6.52 -5.11
CA ILE A 36 -10.32 -5.93 -3.91
C ILE A 36 -11.62 -6.63 -3.54
N SER A 37 -12.47 -6.94 -4.51
CA SER A 37 -13.70 -7.69 -4.27
C SER A 37 -13.43 -9.07 -3.66
N LEU A 38 -12.42 -9.76 -4.19
CA LEU A 38 -12.00 -11.07 -3.69
C LEU A 38 -11.53 -10.97 -2.23
N LEU A 39 -10.68 -10.00 -1.94
CA LEU A 39 -10.15 -9.77 -0.59
C LEU A 39 -11.25 -9.38 0.40
N ARG A 40 -12.19 -8.56 0.00
CA ARG A 40 -13.35 -8.20 0.84
C ARG A 40 -14.20 -9.41 1.19
N GLY A 41 -14.25 -10.41 0.33
CA GLY A 41 -14.93 -11.65 0.57
C GLY A 41 -14.16 -12.63 1.47
N GLY A 42 -12.97 -12.26 1.90
CA GLY A 42 -12.14 -13.10 2.78
C GLY A 42 -11.23 -14.08 2.03
N ALA A 43 -11.19 -14.02 0.72
CA ALA A 43 -10.33 -14.88 -0.09
C ALA A 43 -9.07 -14.16 -0.50
N SER A 44 -7.94 -14.88 -0.51
CA SER A 44 -6.67 -14.35 -0.97
C SER A 44 -6.40 -14.80 -2.41
N PRO A 45 -5.98 -13.88 -3.31
CA PRO A 45 -5.54 -14.27 -4.65
C PRO A 45 -4.17 -14.96 -4.63
N LEU A 46 -3.50 -14.95 -3.47
CA LEU A 46 -2.19 -15.56 -3.28
C LEU A 46 -2.32 -16.84 -2.47
N PHE A 47 -1.54 -17.84 -2.83
CA PHE A 47 -1.45 -19.06 -2.03
C PHE A 47 -0.39 -18.87 -0.93
N GLU A 48 -0.86 -18.58 0.29
CA GLU A 48 -0.01 -18.44 1.46
C GLU A 48 -0.70 -19.18 2.62
N PRO A 49 -0.09 -20.26 3.14
CA PRO A 49 -0.70 -21.02 4.23
C PRO A 49 -0.98 -20.15 5.45
N GLY A 50 -2.19 -20.22 5.97
CA GLY A 50 -2.61 -19.48 7.16
C GLY A 50 -3.02 -18.03 6.92
N LEU A 51 -2.83 -17.48 5.72
CA LEU A 51 -3.14 -16.08 5.44
C LEU A 51 -4.65 -15.80 5.54
N GLU A 52 -5.47 -16.62 4.92
CA GLU A 52 -6.93 -16.43 4.95
C GLU A 52 -7.50 -16.57 6.37
N GLU A 53 -6.95 -17.48 7.17
CA GLU A 53 -7.33 -17.60 8.58
C GLU A 53 -7.00 -16.35 9.36
N LEU A 54 -5.81 -15.78 9.15
CA LEU A 54 -5.37 -14.56 9.80
C LEU A 54 -6.20 -13.37 9.35
N MET A 55 -6.58 -13.31 8.07
CA MET A 55 -7.49 -12.29 7.54
C MET A 55 -8.85 -12.36 8.27
N ALA A 56 -9.39 -13.54 8.43
CA ALA A 56 -10.66 -13.73 9.13
C ALA A 56 -10.60 -13.29 10.58
N LYS A 57 -9.53 -13.65 11.28
CA LYS A 57 -9.32 -13.27 12.69
C LYS A 57 -9.11 -11.77 12.87
N SER A 58 -8.59 -11.09 11.86
CA SER A 58 -8.26 -9.67 11.90
C SER A 58 -9.30 -8.79 11.20
N SER A 59 -10.44 -9.36 10.81
CA SER A 59 -11.41 -8.69 9.94
C SER A 59 -11.97 -7.38 10.50
N CYS A 60 -12.04 -7.23 11.81
CA CYS A 60 -12.53 -5.99 12.43
C CYS A 60 -11.53 -4.82 12.29
N ASN A 61 -10.24 -5.11 12.05
CA ASN A 61 -9.20 -4.10 11.90
C ASN A 61 -8.66 -4.00 10.47
N LEU A 62 -9.20 -4.79 9.55
CA LEU A 62 -8.67 -4.93 8.20
C LEU A 62 -9.74 -4.53 7.18
N GLU A 63 -9.37 -3.63 6.28
CA GLU A 63 -10.24 -3.16 5.21
C GLU A 63 -9.47 -3.17 3.90
N PHE A 64 -10.17 -3.41 2.79
CA PHE A 64 -9.61 -3.35 1.45
C PHE A 64 -10.44 -2.37 0.61
N THR A 65 -9.77 -1.55 -0.20
CA THR A 65 -10.45 -0.57 -1.04
C THR A 65 -9.65 -0.25 -2.30
N ALA A 66 -10.35 0.15 -3.35
CA ALA A 66 -9.73 0.73 -4.54
C ALA A 66 -9.78 2.27 -4.52
N ASP A 67 -10.39 2.85 -3.49
CA ASP A 67 -10.52 4.30 -3.33
C ASP A 67 -9.31 4.85 -2.55
N TYR A 68 -8.37 5.47 -3.26
CA TYR A 68 -7.15 5.96 -2.65
C TYR A 68 -7.39 7.14 -1.70
N ARG A 69 -8.37 7.98 -1.96
CA ARG A 69 -8.68 9.11 -1.08
C ARG A 69 -9.09 8.64 0.30
N LYS A 70 -10.01 7.68 0.32
CA LYS A 70 -10.45 7.04 1.56
C LYS A 70 -9.28 6.37 2.29
N ALA A 71 -8.42 5.69 1.54
CA ALA A 71 -7.31 4.93 2.12
C ALA A 71 -6.24 5.83 2.74
N TYR A 72 -5.98 6.99 2.15
CA TYR A 72 -4.88 7.86 2.58
C TYR A 72 -5.28 8.94 3.59
N GLU A 73 -6.53 9.39 3.59
CA GLU A 73 -6.94 10.59 4.32
C GLU A 73 -6.65 10.55 5.82
N SER A 74 -6.73 9.39 6.45
CA SER A 74 -6.54 9.25 7.89
C SER A 74 -5.32 8.41 8.27
N ALA A 75 -4.49 8.02 7.30
CA ALA A 75 -3.35 7.17 7.55
C ALA A 75 -2.25 7.89 8.33
N ASP A 76 -1.72 7.25 9.36
CA ASP A 76 -0.54 7.71 10.08
C ASP A 76 0.73 7.27 9.37
N VAL A 77 0.72 6.07 8.80
CA VAL A 77 1.82 5.50 8.03
C VAL A 77 1.27 4.90 6.74
N ILE A 78 1.94 5.17 5.65
CA ILE A 78 1.59 4.61 4.34
C ILE A 78 2.77 3.80 3.82
N PHE A 79 2.54 2.51 3.58
CA PHE A 79 3.52 1.63 2.95
C PHE A 79 3.22 1.57 1.46
N VAL A 80 4.20 1.92 0.64
CA VAL A 80 4.11 1.81 -0.81
C VAL A 80 4.75 0.50 -1.25
N ALA A 81 3.93 -0.45 -1.68
CA ALA A 81 4.36 -1.81 -2.07
C ALA A 81 3.83 -2.16 -3.46
N VAL A 82 3.83 -1.20 -4.36
CA VAL A 82 3.37 -1.35 -5.73
C VAL A 82 4.44 -2.03 -6.59
N PRO A 83 4.07 -2.63 -7.75
CA PRO A 83 5.05 -3.24 -8.65
C PRO A 83 6.05 -2.22 -9.20
N THR A 84 7.29 -2.67 -9.37
CA THR A 84 8.34 -1.91 -10.07
C THR A 84 8.95 -2.81 -11.15
N PRO A 85 8.17 -3.12 -12.21
CA PRO A 85 8.63 -4.04 -13.23
C PRO A 85 9.84 -3.50 -13.97
N GLU A 86 10.63 -4.42 -14.53
CA GLU A 86 11.81 -4.07 -15.31
C GLU A 86 11.39 -3.51 -16.67
N LYS A 87 11.99 -2.37 -17.06
CA LYS A 87 11.83 -1.81 -18.38
C LYS A 87 12.71 -2.56 -19.40
N ALA A 88 12.48 -2.30 -20.69
CA ALA A 88 13.26 -2.90 -21.77
C ALA A 88 14.76 -2.60 -21.65
N ASP A 89 15.14 -1.47 -21.05
CA ASP A 89 16.54 -1.06 -20.86
C ASP A 89 17.17 -1.61 -19.56
N GLY A 90 16.42 -2.42 -18.80
CA GLY A 90 16.88 -3.01 -17.55
C GLY A 90 16.63 -2.17 -16.31
N SER A 91 16.17 -0.94 -16.45
CA SER A 91 15.86 -0.06 -15.30
C SER A 91 14.48 -0.40 -14.72
N ALA A 92 14.24 0.01 -13.47
CA ALA A 92 12.94 -0.16 -12.82
C ALA A 92 11.92 0.85 -13.34
N GLU A 93 10.68 0.39 -13.58
CA GLU A 93 9.56 1.26 -13.90
C GLU A 93 9.00 1.84 -12.59
N LEU A 94 9.18 3.14 -12.39
CA LEU A 94 8.78 3.82 -11.16
C LEU A 94 7.46 4.58 -11.27
N SER A 95 6.75 4.48 -12.38
CA SER A 95 5.50 5.21 -12.59
C SER A 95 4.45 4.87 -11.52
N TYR A 96 4.37 3.62 -11.09
CA TYR A 96 3.41 3.21 -10.07
C TYR A 96 3.76 3.83 -8.70
N VAL A 97 5.04 3.89 -8.37
CA VAL A 97 5.51 4.54 -7.14
C VAL A 97 5.19 6.03 -7.16
N MET A 98 5.49 6.70 -8.25
CA MET A 98 5.22 8.15 -8.38
C MET A 98 3.73 8.45 -8.41
N GLN A 99 2.93 7.59 -9.03
CA GLN A 99 1.47 7.73 -9.00
C GLN A 99 0.95 7.63 -7.57
N ALA A 100 1.46 6.69 -6.79
CA ALA A 100 1.10 6.57 -5.39
C ALA A 100 1.46 7.84 -4.61
N CYS A 101 2.64 8.41 -4.86
CA CYS A 101 3.06 9.65 -4.23
C CYS A 101 2.14 10.83 -4.59
N ASP A 102 1.74 10.95 -5.86
CA ASP A 102 0.80 11.98 -6.30
C ASP A 102 -0.55 11.85 -5.59
N GLN A 103 -1.05 10.62 -5.48
CA GLN A 103 -2.32 10.34 -4.82
C GLN A 103 -2.25 10.62 -3.31
N ILE A 104 -1.13 10.32 -2.68
CA ILE A 104 -0.91 10.64 -1.26
C ILE A 104 -0.92 12.16 -1.06
N ALA A 105 -0.19 12.89 -1.88
CA ALA A 105 -0.13 14.35 -1.80
C ALA A 105 -1.51 14.99 -1.98
N GLU A 106 -2.31 14.46 -2.91
CA GLU A 106 -3.66 14.92 -3.20
C GLU A 106 -4.64 14.68 -2.05
N SER A 107 -4.44 13.60 -1.30
CA SER A 107 -5.39 13.12 -0.30
C SER A 107 -5.06 13.54 1.13
N ARG A 108 -3.85 14.05 1.38
CA ARG A 108 -3.36 14.35 2.74
C ARG A 108 -3.19 15.83 2.95
N GLU A 109 -3.84 16.35 3.99
CA GLU A 109 -3.67 17.73 4.44
C GLU A 109 -2.58 17.85 5.51
N ARG A 110 -2.26 16.73 6.17
CA ARG A 110 -1.24 16.67 7.24
C ARG A 110 -0.14 15.70 6.87
N GLY A 111 1.00 15.88 7.51
CA GLY A 111 2.11 14.96 7.34
C GLY A 111 1.80 13.54 7.80
N CYS A 112 2.43 12.58 7.15
CA CYS A 112 2.41 11.17 7.52
C CYS A 112 3.77 10.58 7.18
N ILE A 113 4.03 9.38 7.66
CA ILE A 113 5.26 8.65 7.31
C ILE A 113 4.96 7.80 6.09
N VAL A 114 5.76 7.95 5.04
CA VAL A 114 5.68 7.12 3.84
C VAL A 114 6.87 6.18 3.81
N VAL A 115 6.58 4.88 3.79
CA VAL A 115 7.61 3.83 3.74
C VAL A 115 7.55 3.16 2.38
N VAL A 116 8.62 3.22 1.62
CA VAL A 116 8.69 2.59 0.30
C VAL A 116 9.21 1.16 0.48
N LYS A 117 8.33 0.18 0.30
CA LYS A 117 8.66 -1.24 0.34
C LYS A 117 8.92 -1.80 -1.06
N SER A 118 8.52 -1.10 -2.11
CA SER A 118 8.84 -1.47 -3.48
C SER A 118 10.36 -1.47 -3.69
N THR A 119 10.85 -2.34 -4.55
CA THR A 119 12.27 -2.35 -4.92
C THR A 119 12.55 -1.16 -5.83
N VAL A 120 13.36 -0.22 -5.34
CA VAL A 120 13.67 1.02 -6.06
C VAL A 120 15.18 1.25 -6.08
N PRO A 121 15.69 1.98 -7.10
CA PRO A 121 17.11 2.33 -7.17
C PRO A 121 17.55 3.21 -6.00
N PRO A 122 18.85 3.19 -5.63
CA PRO A 122 19.40 4.12 -4.65
C PRO A 122 19.09 5.57 -5.03
N GLY A 123 18.75 6.38 -4.03
CA GLY A 123 18.40 7.79 -4.24
C GLY A 123 16.93 8.06 -4.53
N THR A 124 16.11 7.02 -4.75
CA THR A 124 14.68 7.19 -5.02
C THR A 124 13.96 7.81 -3.83
N ASN A 125 14.26 7.40 -2.60
CA ASN A 125 13.64 7.96 -1.41
C ASN A 125 13.96 9.45 -1.25
N ASP A 126 15.17 9.87 -1.59
CA ASP A 126 15.55 11.29 -1.55
C ASP A 126 14.76 12.09 -2.58
N ARG A 127 14.53 11.54 -3.77
CA ARG A 127 13.69 12.16 -4.81
C ARG A 127 12.24 12.29 -4.36
N ILE A 128 11.71 11.27 -3.71
CA ILE A 128 10.35 11.28 -3.17
C ILE A 128 10.22 12.32 -2.07
N GLN A 129 11.18 12.39 -1.16
CA GLN A 129 11.18 13.40 -0.11
C GLN A 129 11.20 14.80 -0.69
N ALA A 130 12.06 15.05 -1.67
CA ALA A 130 12.13 16.34 -2.36
C ALA A 130 10.80 16.69 -3.05
N TYR A 131 10.16 15.71 -3.66
CA TYR A 131 8.84 15.88 -4.29
C TYR A 131 7.79 16.35 -3.27
N PHE A 132 7.72 15.68 -2.11
CA PHE A 132 6.77 16.07 -1.08
C PHE A 132 7.11 17.43 -0.45
N ASP A 133 8.40 17.75 -0.30
CA ASP A 133 8.83 19.05 0.23
C ASP A 133 8.44 20.20 -0.70
N ASP A 134 8.51 20.00 -2.01
CA ASP A 134 8.16 21.01 -3.01
C ASP A 134 6.68 21.37 -3.02
N ILE A 135 5.82 20.43 -2.68
CA ILE A 135 4.36 20.61 -2.71
C ILE A 135 3.77 20.96 -1.34
N ALA A 136 4.60 20.96 -0.31
CA ALA A 136 4.15 21.28 1.07
C ALA A 136 3.88 22.76 1.26
#